data_46ac93a235b1cadfeece1039455c2007
#
_entry.id   46ac93a235b1cadfeece1039455c2007
#
_cell.length_a   1.000
_cell.length_b   1.000
_cell.length_c   1.000
_cell.angle_alpha   90.00
_cell.angle_beta   90.00
_cell.angle_gamma   90.00
#
_symmetry.space_group_name_H-M   'P 1'
#
loop_
_entity.id
_entity.type
_entity.pdbx_description
1 polymer ?
#
loop_
_entity_poly.entity_id
_entity_poly.type
_entity_poly.pdbx_seq_one_letter_code
_entity_poly.pdbx_strand_id
1 'polypeptide(L)'
;MAMKTILAYIQNATTIAIFTHQSPDGDAMGSSLGIYHYLKSLGKQAQVIVPNAFPDFLAWMPGASDVLVYDVQTSQSNAFIEQADLVICTDFNDPKRIGPLGDKMLMLTCPKLMIDHHLHPTNFADAMISIPEASSTCELVYEFLSTVNCQLSTVNRQLSTDIATVLYTGLMTDTGNFSYNSNRPQIYGMIAQLIAAGADKDAIYNAVFNQYSVDRVKLVGYCLYQKMRVFPEHHTALIYLSRKELYRFNFQKGDAEGIVNKPLQSKDIHYSVFMREDKATPDEMAKNGGIKTKIKLSFRSQGNRPVNVFAQEIFAGGGHANAAGGEFYGPLPEAVQRFLDNYTKYLKTD
;
A
#
# COMPACT_ATOMS: atom_id res chain seq x y z
N MET A 1 23.61 -12.87 2.20
CA MET A 1 24.10 -12.84 0.80
C MET A 1 23.36 -11.75 0.00
N ALA A 2 22.06 -11.69 -0.02
CA ALA A 2 21.27 -10.70 -0.77
C ALA A 2 21.61 -9.22 -0.47
N MET A 3 21.74 -8.82 0.79
CA MET A 3 22.10 -7.42 1.16
C MET A 3 23.43 -6.95 0.55
N LYS A 4 24.46 -7.81 0.55
CA LYS A 4 25.76 -7.46 -0.04
C LYS A 4 25.67 -7.29 -1.56
N THR A 5 24.87 -8.13 -2.21
CA THR A 5 24.63 -8.06 -3.65
C THR A 5 23.88 -6.78 -4.01
N ILE A 6 22.80 -6.44 -3.26
CA ILE A 6 22.05 -5.19 -3.45
C ILE A 6 22.97 -3.98 -3.27
N LEU A 7 23.79 -3.98 -2.23
CA LEU A 7 24.73 -2.88 -1.99
C LEU A 7 25.74 -2.71 -3.15
N ALA A 8 26.26 -3.81 -3.69
CA ALA A 8 27.18 -3.75 -4.82
C ALA A 8 26.53 -3.15 -6.08
N TYR A 9 25.28 -3.49 -6.38
CA TYR A 9 24.52 -2.87 -7.47
C TYR A 9 24.32 -1.38 -7.24
N ILE A 10 23.90 -0.97 -6.03
CA ILE A 10 23.72 0.46 -5.70
C ILE A 10 25.03 1.24 -5.82
N GLN A 11 26.15 0.69 -5.37
CA GLN A 11 27.46 1.35 -5.45
C GLN A 11 27.87 1.65 -6.90
N ASN A 12 27.62 0.70 -7.81
CA ASN A 12 28.02 0.81 -9.22
C ASN A 12 27.03 1.64 -10.05
N ALA A 13 25.77 1.79 -9.63
CA ALA A 13 24.76 2.53 -10.36
C ALA A 13 24.93 4.05 -10.22
N THR A 14 24.50 4.78 -11.24
CA THR A 14 24.48 6.26 -11.27
C THR A 14 23.05 6.80 -11.31
N THR A 15 22.19 6.20 -12.14
CA THR A 15 20.79 6.64 -12.37
C THR A 15 19.83 5.51 -11.97
N ILE A 16 19.04 5.74 -10.94
CA ILE A 16 18.26 4.69 -10.29
C ILE A 16 16.77 5.03 -10.33
N ALA A 17 15.98 4.19 -11.00
CA ALA A 17 14.54 4.28 -10.98
C ALA A 17 13.98 3.44 -9.81
N ILE A 18 13.10 4.04 -9.01
CA ILE A 18 12.45 3.40 -7.87
C ILE A 18 10.97 3.27 -8.19
N PHE A 19 10.45 2.05 -8.16
CA PHE A 19 9.04 1.76 -8.42
C PHE A 19 8.36 1.23 -7.17
N THR A 20 7.07 1.56 -7.03
CA THR A 20 6.17 0.96 -6.05
C THR A 20 4.81 0.67 -6.69
N HIS A 21 3.90 -0.02 -5.97
CA HIS A 21 2.66 -0.56 -6.53
C HIS A 21 1.61 0.49 -6.93
N GLN A 22 0.58 0.06 -7.70
CA GLN A 22 -0.59 0.88 -8.04
C GLN A 22 -1.39 1.27 -6.78
N SER A 23 -1.91 2.51 -6.78
CA SER A 23 -2.59 3.11 -5.64
C SER A 23 -1.73 3.08 -4.38
N PRO A 24 -0.54 3.73 -4.44
CA PRO A 24 0.44 3.68 -3.37
C PRO A 24 -0.17 4.11 -2.04
N ASP A 25 0.08 3.34 -1.00
CA ASP A 25 -0.27 3.65 0.37
C ASP A 25 0.92 4.23 1.16
N GLY A 26 0.83 4.26 2.48
CA GLY A 26 1.90 4.82 3.30
C GLY A 26 3.17 4.00 3.32
N ASP A 27 3.08 2.66 3.20
CA ASP A 27 4.26 1.79 3.15
C ASP A 27 4.96 1.86 1.78
N ALA A 28 4.19 1.86 0.70
CA ALA A 28 4.69 2.06 -0.65
C ALA A 28 5.43 3.40 -0.79
N MET A 29 4.84 4.49 -0.30
CA MET A 29 5.46 5.81 -0.33
C MET A 29 6.64 5.91 0.64
N GLY A 30 6.49 5.38 1.86
CA GLY A 30 7.54 5.40 2.88
C GLY A 30 8.80 4.65 2.49
N SER A 31 8.65 3.43 1.99
CA SER A 31 9.76 2.59 1.57
C SER A 31 10.49 3.15 0.34
N SER A 32 9.74 3.61 -0.67
CA SER A 32 10.33 4.20 -1.87
C SER A 32 11.04 5.53 -1.59
N LEU A 33 10.44 6.43 -0.80
CA LEU A 33 11.06 7.70 -0.40
C LEU A 33 12.24 7.49 0.56
N GLY A 34 12.21 6.47 1.42
CA GLY A 34 13.34 6.09 2.27
C GLY A 34 14.57 5.72 1.44
N ILE A 35 14.40 4.87 0.42
CA ILE A 35 15.47 4.54 -0.55
C ILE A 35 15.88 5.78 -1.35
N TYR A 36 14.93 6.59 -1.82
CA TYR A 36 15.20 7.83 -2.55
C TYR A 36 16.14 8.77 -1.77
N HIS A 37 15.79 9.12 -0.54
CA HIS A 37 16.62 10.01 0.28
C HIS A 37 18.00 9.42 0.57
N TYR A 38 18.07 8.12 0.80
CA TYR A 38 19.36 7.45 0.97
C TYR A 38 20.24 7.57 -0.28
N LEU A 39 19.70 7.28 -1.47
CA LEU A 39 20.44 7.37 -2.73
C LEU A 39 20.87 8.81 -3.04
N LYS A 40 20.00 9.79 -2.76
CA LYS A 40 20.35 11.22 -2.89
C LYS A 40 21.49 11.60 -1.96
N SER A 41 21.54 11.07 -0.74
CA SER A 41 22.65 11.30 0.20
C SER A 41 24.00 10.73 -0.26
N LEU A 42 23.97 9.74 -1.16
CA LEU A 42 25.14 9.19 -1.84
C LEU A 42 25.50 9.93 -3.12
N GLY A 43 24.78 11.00 -3.49
CA GLY A 43 25.00 11.76 -4.72
C GLY A 43 24.48 11.06 -5.99
N LYS A 44 23.63 10.03 -5.86
CA LYS A 44 23.04 9.32 -7.00
C LYS A 44 21.89 10.11 -7.62
N GLN A 45 21.68 9.93 -8.92
CA GLN A 45 20.45 10.36 -9.59
C GLN A 45 19.37 9.31 -9.30
N ALA A 46 18.42 9.65 -8.46
CA ALA A 46 17.33 8.75 -8.08
C ALA A 46 15.97 9.41 -8.33
N GLN A 47 14.98 8.61 -8.75
CA GLN A 47 13.63 9.08 -9.00
C GLN A 47 12.62 8.02 -8.58
N VAL A 48 11.67 8.41 -7.73
CA VAL A 48 10.49 7.58 -7.44
C VAL A 48 9.44 7.78 -8.53
N ILE A 49 8.95 6.68 -9.08
CA ILE A 49 7.92 6.67 -10.13
C ILE A 49 6.80 5.76 -9.68
N VAL A 50 5.62 6.33 -9.47
CA VAL A 50 4.41 5.60 -9.08
C VAL A 50 3.48 5.45 -10.28
N PRO A 51 2.77 4.31 -10.43
CA PRO A 51 1.88 4.11 -11.57
C PRO A 51 0.78 5.17 -11.68
N ASN A 52 0.14 5.49 -10.56
CA ASN A 52 -0.95 6.45 -10.46
C ASN A 52 -0.85 7.25 -9.16
N ALA A 53 -1.65 8.32 -9.04
CA ALA A 53 -1.59 9.23 -7.90
C ALA A 53 -1.82 8.52 -6.56
N PHE A 54 -0.99 8.84 -5.59
CA PHE A 54 -1.13 8.46 -4.18
C PHE A 54 -2.15 9.37 -3.46
N PRO A 55 -2.63 8.99 -2.26
CA PRO A 55 -3.57 9.81 -1.49
C PRO A 55 -2.98 11.15 -1.04
N ASP A 56 -3.80 12.21 -1.06
CA ASP A 56 -3.36 13.57 -0.69
C ASP A 56 -2.82 13.68 0.74
N PHE A 57 -3.29 12.83 1.66
CA PHE A 57 -2.80 12.81 3.03
C PHE A 57 -1.35 12.31 3.17
N LEU A 58 -0.71 11.86 2.09
CA LEU A 58 0.72 11.51 2.02
C LEU A 58 1.56 12.58 1.31
N ALA A 59 0.94 13.62 0.75
CA ALA A 59 1.64 14.65 -0.03
C ALA A 59 2.62 15.51 0.78
N TRP A 60 2.48 15.51 2.11
CA TRP A 60 3.38 16.22 3.03
C TRP A 60 4.70 15.48 3.29
N MET A 61 4.80 14.19 2.94
CA MET A 61 6.00 13.39 3.19
C MET A 61 7.21 14.00 2.50
N PRO A 62 8.38 14.05 3.18
CA PRO A 62 9.62 14.53 2.56
C PRO A 62 9.90 13.83 1.22
N GLY A 63 10.10 14.61 0.15
CA GLY A 63 10.32 14.11 -1.20
C GLY A 63 9.08 13.71 -1.99
N ALA A 64 7.87 13.77 -1.42
CA ALA A 64 6.63 13.42 -2.13
C ALA A 64 6.37 14.34 -3.35
N SER A 65 6.78 15.61 -3.28
CA SER A 65 6.67 16.57 -4.40
C SER A 65 7.54 16.19 -5.62
N ASP A 66 8.58 15.40 -5.41
CA ASP A 66 9.53 14.97 -6.47
C ASP A 66 9.07 13.68 -7.15
N VAL A 67 8.04 13.00 -6.63
CA VAL A 67 7.54 11.74 -7.15
C VAL A 67 6.87 11.95 -8.52
N LEU A 68 7.29 11.18 -9.51
CA LEU A 68 6.63 11.17 -10.82
C LEU A 68 5.42 10.22 -10.82
N VAL A 69 4.27 10.76 -11.17
CA VAL A 69 3.03 9.98 -11.36
C VAL A 69 2.93 9.60 -12.85
N TYR A 70 3.13 8.33 -13.16
CA TYR A 70 3.26 7.84 -14.52
C TYR A 70 2.05 8.16 -15.40
N ASP A 71 0.82 7.98 -14.90
CA ASP A 71 -0.43 8.28 -15.64
C ASP A 71 -0.55 9.76 -16.08
N VAL A 72 0.15 10.66 -15.36
CA VAL A 72 0.09 12.12 -15.59
C VAL A 72 1.36 12.63 -16.28
N GLN A 73 2.52 12.10 -15.88
CA GLN A 73 3.85 12.55 -16.29
C GLN A 73 4.56 11.47 -17.12
N THR A 74 3.83 10.79 -18.03
CA THR A 74 4.33 9.64 -18.79
C THR A 74 5.62 9.94 -19.55
N SER A 75 5.70 11.07 -20.25
CA SER A 75 6.89 11.43 -21.05
C SER A 75 8.14 11.65 -20.17
N GLN A 76 7.98 12.36 -19.06
CA GLN A 76 9.07 12.62 -18.13
C GLN A 76 9.52 11.33 -17.44
N SER A 77 8.58 10.50 -17.01
CA SER A 77 8.85 9.18 -16.42
C SER A 77 9.61 8.29 -17.38
N ASN A 78 9.17 8.21 -18.65
CA ASN A 78 9.84 7.42 -19.69
C ASN A 78 11.27 7.88 -19.93
N ALA A 79 11.50 9.19 -20.05
CA ALA A 79 12.82 9.74 -20.27
C ALA A 79 13.81 9.40 -19.11
N PHE A 80 13.30 9.34 -17.87
CA PHE A 80 14.11 8.92 -16.72
C PHE A 80 14.37 7.40 -16.73
N ILE A 81 13.31 6.60 -16.96
CA ILE A 81 13.39 5.13 -17.00
C ILE A 81 14.39 4.64 -18.04
N GLU A 82 14.43 5.26 -19.22
CA GLU A 82 15.34 4.90 -20.31
C GLU A 82 16.82 5.16 -19.99
N GLN A 83 17.11 6.04 -19.03
CA GLN A 83 18.47 6.34 -18.58
C GLN A 83 18.89 5.53 -17.35
N ALA A 84 17.96 4.77 -16.74
CA ALA A 84 18.23 4.03 -15.51
C ALA A 84 19.21 2.88 -15.76
N ASP A 85 20.27 2.83 -14.97
CA ASP A 85 21.24 1.73 -14.92
C ASP A 85 20.98 0.77 -13.76
N LEU A 86 19.98 1.08 -12.93
CA LEU A 86 19.44 0.21 -11.86
C LEU A 86 17.97 0.50 -11.62
N VAL A 87 17.20 -0.55 -11.37
CA VAL A 87 15.82 -0.47 -10.88
C VAL A 87 15.72 -1.00 -9.45
N ILE A 88 15.02 -0.28 -8.59
CA ILE A 88 14.66 -0.74 -7.24
C ILE A 88 13.14 -0.79 -7.13
N CYS A 89 12.61 -1.95 -6.79
CA CYS A 89 11.20 -2.23 -6.57
C CYS A 89 10.93 -2.31 -5.08
N THR A 90 10.03 -1.48 -4.56
CA THR A 90 9.64 -1.48 -3.16
C THR A 90 8.15 -1.74 -3.02
N ASP A 91 7.79 -2.56 -2.06
CA ASP A 91 6.42 -2.86 -1.67
C ASP A 91 5.56 -3.53 -2.77
N PHE A 92 6.20 -4.26 -3.64
CA PHE A 92 5.54 -5.21 -4.55
C PHE A 92 6.49 -6.32 -4.97
N ASN A 93 5.91 -7.49 -5.25
CA ASN A 93 6.64 -8.72 -5.58
C ASN A 93 6.16 -9.39 -6.88
N ASP A 94 5.26 -8.75 -7.61
CA ASP A 94 4.82 -9.14 -8.95
C ASP A 94 4.71 -7.87 -9.82
N PRO A 95 5.39 -7.82 -10.98
CA PRO A 95 5.30 -6.69 -11.91
C PRO A 95 3.87 -6.31 -12.31
N LYS A 96 2.91 -7.21 -12.23
CA LYS A 96 1.49 -6.93 -12.48
C LYS A 96 0.91 -5.88 -11.51
N ARG A 97 1.49 -5.76 -10.32
CA ARG A 97 1.04 -4.77 -9.31
C ARG A 97 1.35 -3.33 -9.67
N ILE A 98 2.19 -3.10 -10.67
CA ILE A 98 2.45 -1.77 -11.22
C ILE A 98 1.82 -1.56 -12.62
N GLY A 99 0.89 -2.44 -13.01
CA GLY A 99 0.12 -2.33 -14.25
C GLY A 99 1.01 -2.28 -15.50
N PRO A 100 0.66 -1.45 -16.52
CA PRO A 100 1.44 -1.35 -17.76
C PRO A 100 2.91 -0.96 -17.57
N LEU A 101 3.23 -0.28 -16.46
CA LEU A 101 4.60 0.08 -16.10
C LEU A 101 5.45 -1.17 -15.81
N GLY A 102 4.82 -2.29 -15.41
CA GLY A 102 5.48 -3.57 -15.16
C GLY A 102 6.11 -4.16 -16.40
N ASP A 103 5.38 -4.20 -17.51
CA ASP A 103 5.92 -4.70 -18.78
C ASP A 103 7.11 -3.84 -19.24
N LYS A 104 6.99 -2.51 -19.09
CA LYS A 104 8.07 -1.58 -19.42
C LYS A 104 9.31 -1.81 -18.55
N MET A 105 9.13 -1.97 -17.24
CA MET A 105 10.21 -2.27 -16.31
C MET A 105 10.92 -3.59 -16.68
N LEU A 106 10.17 -4.62 -17.05
CA LEU A 106 10.71 -5.91 -17.43
C LEU A 106 11.55 -5.87 -18.73
N MET A 107 11.24 -4.95 -19.64
CA MET A 107 12.02 -4.74 -20.89
C MET A 107 13.38 -4.07 -20.67
N LEU A 108 13.60 -3.45 -19.50
CA LEU A 108 14.91 -2.84 -19.20
C LEU A 108 15.98 -3.92 -19.02
N THR A 109 17.16 -3.68 -19.55
CA THR A 109 18.31 -4.60 -19.46
C THR A 109 19.13 -4.42 -18.19
N CYS A 110 18.93 -3.31 -17.48
CA CYS A 110 19.62 -3.05 -16.22
C CYS A 110 19.14 -3.97 -15.09
N PRO A 111 19.96 -4.18 -14.05
CA PRO A 111 19.61 -4.97 -12.90
C PRO A 111 18.35 -4.45 -12.19
N LYS A 112 17.58 -5.38 -11.63
CA LYS A 112 16.37 -5.11 -10.86
C LYS A 112 16.53 -5.67 -9.45
N LEU A 113 16.29 -4.84 -8.45
CA LEU A 113 16.32 -5.20 -7.04
C LEU A 113 14.91 -5.12 -6.47
N MET A 114 14.56 -5.99 -5.52
CA MET A 114 13.27 -5.99 -4.86
C MET A 114 13.43 -5.99 -3.34
N ILE A 115 12.66 -5.13 -2.66
CA ILE A 115 12.48 -5.14 -1.20
C ILE A 115 10.99 -5.13 -0.95
N ASP A 116 10.47 -6.22 -0.36
CA ASP A 116 9.03 -6.46 -0.23
C ASP A 116 8.68 -7.44 0.87
N HIS A 117 7.50 -7.29 1.48
CA HIS A 117 6.99 -8.17 2.52
C HIS A 117 5.73 -8.96 2.11
N HIS A 118 5.28 -8.86 0.87
CA HIS A 118 4.08 -9.57 0.43
C HIS A 118 4.34 -11.06 0.17
N LEU A 119 3.28 -11.85 0.32
CA LEU A 119 3.29 -13.30 0.04
C LEU A 119 3.44 -13.60 -1.46
N HIS A 120 4.03 -14.74 -1.78
CA HIS A 120 4.13 -15.30 -3.13
C HIS A 120 4.92 -14.42 -4.14
N PRO A 121 6.18 -14.10 -3.87
CA PRO A 121 7.00 -13.32 -4.79
C PRO A 121 7.24 -14.07 -6.12
N THR A 122 7.25 -13.30 -7.21
CA THR A 122 7.68 -13.80 -8.53
C THR A 122 9.18 -13.59 -8.73
N ASN A 123 9.80 -14.41 -9.57
CA ASN A 123 11.25 -14.38 -9.80
C ASN A 123 11.59 -13.41 -10.96
N PHE A 124 11.44 -12.09 -10.76
CA PHE A 124 11.73 -11.08 -11.78
C PHE A 124 12.97 -10.22 -11.46
N ALA A 125 13.42 -10.23 -10.21
CA ALA A 125 14.52 -9.38 -9.74
C ALA A 125 15.84 -10.18 -9.66
N ASP A 126 16.95 -9.50 -9.95
CA ASP A 126 18.31 -10.06 -9.89
C ASP A 126 18.78 -10.28 -8.45
N ALA A 127 18.28 -9.48 -7.52
CA ALA A 127 18.43 -9.69 -6.07
C ALA A 127 17.20 -9.20 -5.33
N MET A 128 16.83 -9.91 -4.24
CA MET A 128 15.63 -9.60 -3.48
C MET A 128 15.83 -9.76 -1.98
N ILE A 129 15.16 -8.87 -1.23
CA ILE A 129 14.83 -9.01 0.19
C ILE A 129 13.32 -9.19 0.23
N SER A 130 12.85 -10.42 0.49
CA SER A 130 11.44 -10.76 0.56
C SER A 130 11.18 -11.51 1.85
N ILE A 131 10.52 -10.85 2.80
CA ILE A 131 10.28 -11.37 4.15
C ILE A 131 8.82 -11.11 4.53
N PRO A 132 7.91 -12.06 4.25
CA PRO A 132 6.48 -11.89 4.52
C PRO A 132 6.12 -11.72 6.00
N GLU A 133 7.02 -12.10 6.91
CA GLU A 133 6.85 -11.92 8.34
C GLU A 133 7.16 -10.50 8.82
N ALA A 134 7.75 -9.66 7.96
CA ALA A 134 7.97 -8.25 8.28
C ALA A 134 6.64 -7.51 8.42
N SER A 135 6.59 -6.53 9.29
CA SER A 135 5.37 -5.73 9.52
C SER A 135 5.05 -4.80 8.37
N SER A 136 6.08 -4.44 7.59
CA SER A 136 5.99 -3.54 6.44
C SER A 136 7.26 -3.61 5.58
N THR A 137 7.20 -3.13 4.37
CA THR A 137 8.41 -2.93 3.54
C THR A 137 9.32 -1.85 4.13
N CYS A 138 8.77 -0.86 4.82
CA CYS A 138 9.55 0.15 5.54
C CYS A 138 10.44 -0.45 6.64
N GLU A 139 9.99 -1.52 7.32
CA GLU A 139 10.84 -2.27 8.24
C GLU A 139 12.07 -2.84 7.53
N LEU A 140 11.87 -3.49 6.39
CA LEU A 140 12.95 -4.09 5.60
C LEU A 140 13.92 -3.05 5.03
N VAL A 141 13.39 -1.91 4.60
CA VAL A 141 14.24 -0.78 4.16
C VAL A 141 15.05 -0.22 5.32
N TYR A 142 14.47 -0.06 6.52
CA TYR A 142 15.22 0.34 7.70
C TYR A 142 16.36 -0.63 8.03
N GLU A 143 16.09 -1.93 8.05
CA GLU A 143 17.10 -2.96 8.33
C GLU A 143 18.22 -2.94 7.27
N PHE A 144 17.85 -2.79 6.00
CA PHE A 144 18.80 -2.64 4.91
C PHE A 144 19.70 -1.42 5.12
N LEU A 145 19.12 -0.23 5.32
CA LEU A 145 19.88 1.01 5.50
C LEU A 145 20.77 0.99 6.74
N SER A 146 20.29 0.42 7.84
CA SER A 146 21.07 0.26 9.07
C SER A 146 22.27 -0.64 8.87
N THR A 147 22.09 -1.77 8.16
CA THR A 147 23.17 -2.71 7.83
C THR A 147 24.21 -2.07 6.92
N VAL A 148 23.77 -1.33 5.91
CA VAL A 148 24.65 -0.66 4.94
C VAL A 148 25.44 0.45 5.64
N ASN A 149 24.82 1.25 6.50
CA ASN A 149 25.49 2.29 7.27
C ASN A 149 26.60 1.71 8.17
N CYS A 150 26.36 0.57 8.81
CA CYS A 150 27.38 -0.12 9.61
C CYS A 150 28.54 -0.63 8.76
N GLN A 151 28.34 -1.00 7.49
CA GLN A 151 29.38 -1.56 6.63
C GLN A 151 30.19 -0.51 5.88
N LEU A 152 29.61 0.63 5.53
CA LEU A 152 30.23 1.66 4.70
C LEU A 152 30.89 2.78 5.50
N SER A 153 30.64 2.88 6.78
CA SER A 153 30.96 4.07 7.55
C SER A 153 32.03 3.78 8.62
N THR A 154 33.16 4.44 8.53
CA THR A 154 34.05 4.70 9.66
C THR A 154 33.46 5.72 10.64
N VAL A 155 32.35 6.35 10.30
CA VAL A 155 31.57 7.31 11.09
C VAL A 155 30.13 6.81 11.15
N ASN A 156 29.61 6.60 12.35
CA ASN A 156 28.24 6.17 12.61
C ASN A 156 27.26 7.21 12.03
N ARG A 157 26.82 7.04 10.76
CA ARG A 157 25.87 7.95 10.12
C ARG A 157 24.48 7.63 10.65
N GLN A 158 23.97 8.51 11.49
CA GLN A 158 22.55 8.52 11.88
C GLN A 158 21.68 8.71 10.63
N LEU A 159 20.53 8.03 10.57
CA LEU A 159 19.55 8.28 9.52
C LEU A 159 19.14 9.76 9.52
N SER A 160 18.94 10.34 8.34
CA SER A 160 18.41 11.71 8.26
C SER A 160 16.97 11.75 8.78
N THR A 161 16.53 12.91 9.24
CA THR A 161 15.14 13.14 9.66
C THR A 161 14.13 12.81 8.55
N ASP A 162 14.47 13.09 7.29
CA ASP A 162 13.61 12.77 6.15
C ASP A 162 13.41 11.26 6.01
N ILE A 163 14.51 10.48 6.04
CA ILE A 163 14.44 9.01 6.01
C ILE A 163 13.65 8.48 7.21
N ALA A 164 13.92 8.99 8.41
CA ALA A 164 13.24 8.56 9.61
C ALA A 164 11.73 8.85 9.56
N THR A 165 11.35 10.02 9.05
CA THR A 165 9.95 10.45 8.89
C THR A 165 9.19 9.56 7.93
N VAL A 166 9.74 9.30 6.74
CA VAL A 166 9.03 8.51 5.72
C VAL A 166 8.93 7.03 6.12
N LEU A 167 9.99 6.45 6.71
CA LEU A 167 9.97 5.06 7.18
C LEU A 167 9.01 4.87 8.36
N TYR A 168 9.01 5.82 9.31
CA TYR A 168 8.05 5.79 10.42
C TYR A 168 6.61 5.85 9.91
N THR A 169 6.34 6.69 8.90
CA THR A 169 5.01 6.84 8.31
C THR A 169 4.52 5.53 7.71
N GLY A 170 5.35 4.85 6.89
CA GLY A 170 4.97 3.57 6.29
C GLY A 170 4.77 2.48 7.34
N LEU A 171 5.69 2.33 8.29
CA LEU A 171 5.57 1.38 9.38
C LEU A 171 4.29 1.61 10.21
N MET A 172 3.96 2.88 10.51
CA MET A 172 2.76 3.25 11.25
C MET A 172 1.48 2.93 10.49
N THR A 173 1.44 3.22 9.19
CA THR A 173 0.23 3.01 8.38
C THR A 173 -0.05 1.53 8.16
N ASP A 174 0.95 0.72 7.85
CA ASP A 174 0.80 -0.70 7.55
C ASP A 174 0.50 -1.57 8.78
N THR A 175 0.89 -1.09 9.96
CA THR A 175 0.57 -1.72 11.25
C THR A 175 -0.69 -1.17 11.92
N GLY A 176 -1.44 -0.29 11.24
CA GLY A 176 -2.61 0.37 11.81
C GLY A 176 -2.30 1.10 13.11
N ASN A 177 -1.28 1.94 13.09
CA ASN A 177 -0.74 2.62 14.26
C ASN A 177 -0.32 1.62 15.37
N PHE A 178 0.44 0.58 14.96
CA PHE A 178 0.97 -0.47 15.85
C PHE A 178 -0.12 -1.29 16.56
N SER A 179 -1.31 -1.37 15.97
CA SER A 179 -2.43 -2.13 16.54
C SER A 179 -2.42 -3.61 16.12
N TYR A 180 -1.74 -3.94 15.04
CA TYR A 180 -1.57 -5.31 14.53
C TYR A 180 -0.22 -5.48 13.85
N ASN A 181 0.19 -6.74 13.64
CA ASN A 181 1.45 -7.13 13.00
C ASN A 181 2.72 -6.45 13.59
N SER A 182 2.68 -6.07 14.87
CA SER A 182 3.74 -5.28 15.54
C SER A 182 4.19 -5.85 16.87
N ASN A 183 3.96 -7.15 17.16
CA ASN A 183 4.30 -7.77 18.44
C ASN A 183 5.80 -8.10 18.61
N ARG A 184 6.64 -7.86 17.59
CA ARG A 184 8.08 -8.13 17.68
C ARG A 184 8.81 -6.98 18.38
N PRO A 185 9.62 -7.25 19.42
CA PRO A 185 10.37 -6.21 20.15
C PRO A 185 11.28 -5.36 19.25
N GLN A 186 11.79 -5.94 18.16
CA GLN A 186 12.66 -5.27 17.19
C GLN A 186 11.99 -4.06 16.55
N ILE A 187 10.68 -4.12 16.32
CA ILE A 187 9.91 -3.00 15.76
C ILE A 187 9.96 -1.79 16.69
N TYR A 188 9.80 -1.99 17.98
CA TYR A 188 9.85 -0.90 18.97
C TYR A 188 11.27 -0.35 19.15
N GLY A 189 12.29 -1.18 19.01
CA GLY A 189 13.68 -0.73 18.93
C GLY A 189 13.93 0.15 17.70
N MET A 190 13.39 -0.24 16.54
CA MET A 190 13.42 0.56 15.32
C MET A 190 12.69 1.89 15.49
N ILE A 191 11.47 1.87 16.03
CA ILE A 191 10.68 3.09 16.31
C ILE A 191 11.49 4.06 17.18
N ALA A 192 12.12 3.57 18.24
CA ALA A 192 12.96 4.39 19.11
C ALA A 192 14.11 5.05 18.34
N GLN A 193 14.75 4.33 17.41
CA GLN A 193 15.81 4.88 16.57
C GLN A 193 15.30 5.89 15.54
N LEU A 194 14.14 5.65 14.93
CA LEU A 194 13.52 6.61 14.01
C LEU A 194 13.15 7.92 14.71
N ILE A 195 12.59 7.84 15.93
CA ILE A 195 12.30 9.02 16.74
C ILE A 195 13.60 9.73 17.15
N ALA A 196 14.64 9.00 17.56
CA ALA A 196 15.94 9.58 17.86
C ALA A 196 16.61 10.25 16.65
N ALA A 197 16.31 9.78 15.43
CA ALA A 197 16.74 10.39 14.18
C ALA A 197 15.90 11.62 13.75
N GLY A 198 14.86 11.97 14.52
CA GLY A 198 14.07 13.18 14.36
C GLY A 198 12.68 12.97 13.76
N ALA A 199 12.19 11.74 13.65
CA ALA A 199 10.79 11.52 13.28
C ALA A 199 9.86 12.04 14.39
N ASP A 200 9.02 13.01 14.07
CA ASP A 200 7.99 13.54 14.98
C ASP A 200 6.71 12.70 14.85
N LYS A 201 6.58 11.68 15.72
CA LYS A 201 5.45 10.75 15.69
C LYS A 201 4.09 11.42 15.83
N ASP A 202 4.00 12.52 16.59
CA ASP A 202 2.74 13.21 16.85
C ASP A 202 2.33 14.03 15.61
N ALA A 203 3.29 14.73 15.00
CA ALA A 203 3.08 15.42 13.73
C ALA A 203 2.71 14.45 12.62
N ILE A 204 3.40 13.31 12.50
CA ILE A 204 3.12 12.25 11.52
C ILE A 204 1.71 11.69 11.73
N TYR A 205 1.36 11.32 12.98
CA TYR A 205 0.02 10.81 13.30
C TYR A 205 -1.08 11.81 12.91
N ASN A 206 -0.89 13.07 13.23
CA ASN A 206 -1.84 14.13 12.90
C ASN A 206 -1.97 14.32 11.38
N ALA A 207 -0.86 14.28 10.65
CA ALA A 207 -0.86 14.43 9.20
C ALA A 207 -1.52 13.26 8.47
N VAL A 208 -1.47 12.04 9.03
CA VAL A 208 -2.07 10.84 8.42
C VAL A 208 -3.53 10.64 8.87
N PHE A 209 -3.82 10.77 10.15
CA PHE A 209 -5.12 10.34 10.71
C PHE A 209 -6.05 11.49 11.09
N ASN A 210 -5.56 12.73 11.25
CA ASN A 210 -6.35 13.86 11.72
C ASN A 210 -6.55 14.97 10.66
N GLN A 211 -6.34 14.67 9.37
CA GLN A 211 -6.55 15.59 8.26
C GLN A 211 -7.90 15.40 7.54
N TYR A 212 -8.79 14.68 8.15
CA TYR A 212 -10.07 14.34 7.53
C TYR A 212 -11.04 15.53 7.48
N SER A 213 -11.70 15.68 6.34
CA SER A 213 -12.77 16.67 6.19
C SER A 213 -13.96 16.32 7.11
N VAL A 214 -14.74 17.33 7.46
CA VAL A 214 -16.01 17.13 8.20
C VAL A 214 -16.96 16.22 7.41
N ASP A 215 -16.95 16.30 6.08
CA ASP A 215 -17.76 15.47 5.21
C ASP A 215 -17.35 13.99 5.32
N ARG A 216 -16.05 13.68 5.37
CA ARG A 216 -15.57 12.33 5.62
C ARG A 216 -15.96 11.81 7.01
N VAL A 217 -15.86 12.62 8.06
CA VAL A 217 -16.29 12.22 9.41
C VAL A 217 -17.78 11.88 9.41
N LYS A 218 -18.62 12.70 8.74
CA LYS A 218 -20.05 12.43 8.58
C LYS A 218 -20.31 11.16 7.74
N LEU A 219 -19.54 10.93 6.68
CA LEU A 219 -19.61 9.72 5.87
C LEU A 219 -19.35 8.47 6.70
N VAL A 220 -18.30 8.47 7.54
CA VAL A 220 -18.00 7.35 8.45
C VAL A 220 -19.16 7.10 9.40
N GLY A 221 -19.71 8.15 10.03
CA GLY A 221 -20.90 8.03 10.89
C GLY A 221 -22.10 7.45 10.15
N TYR A 222 -22.35 7.91 8.91
CA TYR A 222 -23.41 7.37 8.06
C TYR A 222 -23.18 5.89 7.71
N CYS A 223 -21.94 5.52 7.36
CA CYS A 223 -21.60 4.12 7.10
C CYS A 223 -21.90 3.22 8.28
N LEU A 224 -21.51 3.62 9.49
CA LEU A 224 -21.66 2.78 10.68
C LEU A 224 -23.11 2.73 11.19
N TYR A 225 -23.82 3.86 11.18
CA TYR A 225 -25.17 3.92 11.75
C TYR A 225 -26.25 3.52 10.75
N GLN A 226 -26.17 3.98 9.49
CA GLN A 226 -27.24 3.81 8.51
C GLN A 226 -27.00 2.66 7.53
N LYS A 227 -25.74 2.36 7.22
CA LYS A 227 -25.41 1.44 6.11
C LYS A 227 -24.85 0.10 6.55
N MET A 228 -24.35 -0.01 7.77
CA MET A 228 -23.79 -1.25 8.28
C MET A 228 -24.91 -2.28 8.50
N ARG A 229 -24.81 -3.38 7.77
CA ARG A 229 -25.63 -4.59 7.97
C ARG A 229 -24.78 -5.62 8.70
N VAL A 230 -25.30 -6.15 9.79
CA VAL A 230 -24.64 -7.18 10.58
C VAL A 230 -25.31 -8.52 10.34
N PHE A 231 -24.53 -9.55 10.18
CA PHE A 231 -24.91 -10.96 10.09
C PHE A 231 -24.35 -11.68 11.33
N PRO A 232 -25.11 -11.68 12.46
CA PRO A 232 -24.58 -12.12 13.75
C PRO A 232 -24.12 -13.57 13.75
N GLU A 233 -24.85 -14.45 13.05
CA GLU A 233 -24.54 -15.89 12.94
C GLU A 233 -23.21 -16.18 12.23
N HIS A 234 -22.67 -15.19 11.50
CA HIS A 234 -21.39 -15.27 10.79
C HIS A 234 -20.39 -14.20 11.24
N HIS A 235 -20.68 -13.51 12.34
CA HIS A 235 -19.81 -12.45 12.86
C HIS A 235 -19.32 -11.48 11.79
N THR A 236 -20.19 -11.15 10.83
CA THR A 236 -19.85 -10.42 9.62
C THR A 236 -20.60 -9.09 9.53
N ALA A 237 -19.88 -8.02 9.20
CA ALA A 237 -20.45 -6.74 8.84
C ALA A 237 -20.26 -6.45 7.34
N LEU A 238 -21.30 -5.93 6.70
CA LEU A 238 -21.28 -5.43 5.33
C LEU A 238 -21.71 -3.98 5.28
N ILE A 239 -20.91 -3.13 4.69
CA ILE A 239 -21.22 -1.73 4.37
C ILE A 239 -21.15 -1.56 2.86
N TYR A 240 -22.13 -0.90 2.25
CA TYR A 240 -22.08 -0.60 0.82
C TYR A 240 -22.64 0.78 0.51
N LEU A 241 -21.99 1.50 -0.40
CA LEU A 241 -22.30 2.85 -0.81
C LEU A 241 -22.48 2.96 -2.32
N SER A 242 -23.58 3.56 -2.72
CA SER A 242 -23.84 3.99 -4.10
C SER A 242 -23.09 5.31 -4.40
N ARG A 243 -22.87 5.60 -5.69
CA ARG A 243 -22.31 6.88 -6.12
C ARG A 243 -23.14 8.08 -5.66
N LYS A 244 -24.48 7.95 -5.59
CA LYS A 244 -25.36 9.01 -5.09
C LYS A 244 -25.05 9.32 -3.61
N GLU A 245 -24.82 8.31 -2.81
CA GLU A 245 -24.44 8.48 -1.39
C GLU A 245 -23.05 9.07 -1.26
N LEU A 246 -22.07 8.61 -2.04
CA LEU A 246 -20.73 9.21 -2.08
C LEU A 246 -20.79 10.70 -2.46
N TYR A 247 -21.57 11.04 -3.49
CA TYR A 247 -21.76 12.44 -3.90
C TYR A 247 -22.38 13.30 -2.79
N ARG A 248 -23.35 12.76 -2.04
CA ARG A 248 -23.99 13.46 -0.91
C ARG A 248 -23.00 13.92 0.16
N PHE A 249 -21.91 13.16 0.35
CA PHE A 249 -20.86 13.45 1.33
C PHE A 249 -19.63 14.08 0.70
N ASN A 250 -19.74 14.62 -0.52
CA ASN A 250 -18.61 15.25 -1.22
C ASN A 250 -17.33 14.38 -1.21
N PHE A 251 -17.52 13.07 -1.44
CA PHE A 251 -16.49 12.04 -1.35
C PHE A 251 -15.26 12.36 -2.20
N GLN A 252 -14.10 12.36 -1.59
CA GLN A 252 -12.81 12.52 -2.23
C GLN A 252 -12.03 11.20 -2.24
N LYS A 253 -11.03 11.09 -3.13
CA LYS A 253 -10.10 9.96 -3.13
C LYS A 253 -9.39 9.89 -1.76
N GLY A 254 -9.39 8.71 -1.14
CA GLY A 254 -8.85 8.52 0.22
C GLY A 254 -9.91 8.47 1.32
N ASP A 255 -11.11 9.06 1.13
CA ASP A 255 -12.16 9.08 2.17
C ASP A 255 -12.68 7.69 2.57
N ALA A 256 -12.53 6.70 1.69
CA ALA A 256 -12.89 5.31 1.99
C ALA A 256 -11.90 4.59 2.92
N GLU A 257 -10.70 5.17 3.09
CA GLU A 257 -9.62 4.52 3.86
C GLU A 257 -10.04 4.24 5.29
N GLY A 258 -9.81 3.01 5.75
CA GLY A 258 -10.10 2.59 7.11
C GLY A 258 -11.59 2.38 7.45
N ILE A 259 -12.56 2.72 6.59
CA ILE A 259 -13.99 2.47 6.87
C ILE A 259 -14.24 0.99 7.13
N VAL A 260 -13.65 0.12 6.32
CA VAL A 260 -13.80 -1.33 6.45
C VAL A 260 -13.26 -1.87 7.79
N ASN A 261 -12.34 -1.19 8.43
CA ASN A 261 -11.77 -1.62 9.71
C ASN A 261 -12.67 -1.27 10.92
N LYS A 262 -13.56 -0.28 10.76
CA LYS A 262 -14.38 0.23 11.88
C LYS A 262 -15.31 -0.83 12.50
N PRO A 263 -16.02 -1.67 11.75
CA PRO A 263 -16.85 -2.72 12.34
C PRO A 263 -16.07 -3.72 13.18
N LEU A 264 -14.80 -3.99 12.84
CA LEU A 264 -13.94 -4.92 13.60
C LEU A 264 -13.57 -4.42 15.01
N GLN A 265 -13.92 -3.20 15.37
CA GLN A 265 -13.80 -2.70 16.74
C GLN A 265 -14.86 -3.33 17.69
N SER A 266 -15.89 -3.96 17.13
CA SER A 266 -16.83 -4.76 17.91
C SER A 266 -16.29 -6.17 18.14
N LYS A 267 -16.36 -6.65 19.37
CA LYS A 267 -16.00 -8.04 19.72
C LYS A 267 -16.85 -9.09 19.02
N ASP A 268 -18.04 -8.69 18.53
CA ASP A 268 -19.01 -9.57 17.89
C ASP A 268 -18.82 -9.64 16.37
N ILE A 269 -17.85 -8.89 15.81
CA ILE A 269 -17.59 -8.83 14.36
C ILE A 269 -16.17 -9.30 14.08
N HIS A 270 -16.05 -10.40 13.37
CA HIS A 270 -14.78 -10.99 12.96
C HIS A 270 -14.40 -10.69 11.50
N TYR A 271 -15.41 -10.40 10.67
CA TYR A 271 -15.28 -10.10 9.25
C TYR A 271 -15.96 -8.79 8.91
N SER A 272 -15.31 -7.99 8.11
CA SER A 272 -15.88 -6.74 7.62
C SER A 272 -15.65 -6.59 6.12
N VAL A 273 -16.71 -6.22 5.41
CA VAL A 273 -16.68 -5.97 3.97
C VAL A 273 -17.25 -4.60 3.68
N PHE A 274 -16.50 -3.83 2.90
CA PHE A 274 -16.93 -2.53 2.41
C PHE A 274 -16.97 -2.54 0.88
N MET A 275 -18.10 -2.13 0.32
CA MET A 275 -18.29 -2.00 -1.12
C MET A 275 -18.60 -0.55 -1.48
N ARG A 276 -18.01 -0.04 -2.53
CA ARG A 276 -18.38 1.26 -3.06
C ARG A 276 -18.50 1.25 -4.56
N GLU A 277 -19.51 1.94 -5.05
CA GLU A 277 -19.72 2.15 -6.47
C GLU A 277 -18.73 3.19 -7.01
N ASP A 278 -18.07 2.86 -8.12
CA ASP A 278 -17.12 3.70 -8.83
C ASP A 278 -17.45 3.73 -10.34
N LYS A 279 -16.76 4.55 -11.11
CA LYS A 279 -16.80 4.49 -12.57
C LYS A 279 -15.72 3.55 -13.08
N ALA A 280 -16.08 2.71 -14.04
CA ALA A 280 -15.09 1.98 -14.80
C ALA A 280 -14.34 2.94 -15.75
N THR A 281 -13.04 2.74 -15.90
CA THR A 281 -12.22 3.45 -16.88
C THR A 281 -12.56 2.99 -18.31
N PRO A 282 -12.20 3.74 -19.35
CA PRO A 282 -12.41 3.32 -20.74
C PRO A 282 -11.84 1.93 -21.05
N ASP A 283 -10.64 1.63 -20.55
CA ASP A 283 -9.98 0.34 -20.75
C ASP A 283 -10.69 -0.81 -20.02
N GLU A 284 -11.15 -0.54 -18.78
CA GLU A 284 -11.95 -1.49 -18.02
C GLU A 284 -13.30 -1.76 -18.71
N MET A 285 -13.94 -0.72 -19.25
CA MET A 285 -15.18 -0.89 -20.04
C MET A 285 -14.95 -1.75 -21.27
N ALA A 286 -13.86 -1.52 -22.00
CA ALA A 286 -13.51 -2.32 -23.18
C ALA A 286 -13.32 -3.82 -22.83
N LYS A 287 -12.70 -4.10 -21.69
CA LYS A 287 -12.46 -5.49 -21.20
C LYS A 287 -13.71 -6.16 -20.64
N ASN A 288 -14.68 -5.39 -20.16
CA ASN A 288 -15.87 -5.90 -19.45
C ASN A 288 -17.18 -5.65 -20.22
N GLY A 289 -17.15 -5.73 -21.56
CA GLY A 289 -18.37 -5.66 -22.38
C GLY A 289 -19.10 -4.32 -22.33
N GLY A 290 -18.39 -3.21 -22.10
CA GLY A 290 -18.97 -1.86 -22.04
C GLY A 290 -19.61 -1.47 -20.72
N ILE A 291 -19.44 -2.28 -19.66
CA ILE A 291 -20.01 -1.99 -18.33
C ILE A 291 -19.35 -0.75 -17.74
N LYS A 292 -20.17 0.27 -17.42
CA LYS A 292 -19.73 1.59 -16.94
C LYS A 292 -19.57 1.66 -15.42
N THR A 293 -20.15 0.71 -14.69
CA THR A 293 -20.17 0.70 -13.23
C THR A 293 -19.20 -0.35 -12.73
N LYS A 294 -18.32 0.07 -11.84
CA LYS A 294 -17.35 -0.76 -11.12
C LYS A 294 -17.66 -0.67 -9.63
N ILE A 295 -17.67 -1.79 -8.96
CA ILE A 295 -17.75 -1.86 -7.51
C ILE A 295 -16.37 -2.24 -6.99
N LYS A 296 -15.79 -1.38 -6.16
CA LYS A 296 -14.56 -1.70 -5.42
C LYS A 296 -14.92 -2.30 -4.08
N LEU A 297 -14.26 -3.41 -3.75
CA LEU A 297 -14.49 -4.12 -2.50
C LEU A 297 -13.22 -4.11 -1.65
N SER A 298 -13.42 -3.98 -0.35
CA SER A 298 -12.38 -4.17 0.67
C SER A 298 -12.86 -5.20 1.66
N PHE A 299 -11.99 -6.16 1.99
CA PHE A 299 -12.25 -7.23 2.93
C PHE A 299 -11.26 -7.15 4.07
N ARG A 300 -11.73 -7.29 5.31
CA ARG A 300 -10.89 -7.35 6.50
C ARG A 300 -11.40 -8.40 7.45
N SER A 301 -10.49 -8.98 8.22
CA SER A 301 -10.81 -9.93 9.27
C SER A 301 -9.82 -9.85 10.43
N GLN A 302 -10.11 -10.59 11.51
CA GLN A 302 -9.26 -10.66 12.69
C GLN A 302 -8.83 -12.11 12.96
N GLY A 303 -7.65 -12.27 13.54
CA GLY A 303 -7.12 -13.58 13.94
C GLY A 303 -6.84 -14.49 12.74
N ASN A 304 -7.01 -15.78 12.92
CA ASN A 304 -6.75 -16.78 11.86
C ASN A 304 -7.97 -17.01 10.96
N ARG A 305 -8.48 -15.93 10.34
CA ARG A 305 -9.72 -15.94 9.53
C ARG A 305 -9.46 -15.29 8.15
N PRO A 306 -8.89 -16.05 7.19
CA PRO A 306 -8.50 -15.49 5.89
C PRO A 306 -9.71 -15.04 5.06
N VAL A 307 -9.62 -13.85 4.44
CA VAL A 307 -10.60 -13.28 3.50
C VAL A 307 -10.10 -13.18 2.07
N ASN A 308 -8.80 -13.38 1.84
CA ASN A 308 -8.17 -13.26 0.52
C ASN A 308 -8.70 -14.29 -0.47
N VAL A 309 -9.00 -15.52 -0.03
CA VAL A 309 -9.57 -16.57 -0.89
C VAL A 309 -10.96 -16.16 -1.37
N PHE A 310 -11.80 -15.60 -0.49
CA PHE A 310 -13.11 -15.09 -0.88
C PHE A 310 -13.00 -13.93 -1.88
N ALA A 311 -12.09 -12.99 -1.64
CA ALA A 311 -11.83 -11.89 -2.56
C ALA A 311 -11.37 -12.41 -3.95
N GLN A 312 -10.49 -13.39 -3.97
CA GLN A 312 -9.92 -13.93 -5.20
C GLN A 312 -10.94 -14.73 -6.02
N GLU A 313 -11.66 -15.67 -5.40
CA GLU A 313 -12.54 -16.60 -6.13
C GLU A 313 -13.84 -15.94 -6.59
N ILE A 314 -14.37 -14.97 -5.80
CA ILE A 314 -15.71 -14.41 -6.05
C ILE A 314 -15.65 -12.99 -6.65
N PHE A 315 -14.61 -12.21 -6.36
CA PHE A 315 -14.55 -10.80 -6.71
C PHE A 315 -13.27 -10.41 -7.48
N ALA A 316 -12.64 -11.37 -8.16
CA ALA A 316 -11.45 -11.14 -9.00
C ALA A 316 -10.36 -10.31 -8.28
N GLY A 317 -10.18 -10.56 -6.99
CA GLY A 317 -9.33 -9.80 -6.10
C GLY A 317 -8.14 -10.57 -5.55
N GLY A 318 -7.60 -10.12 -4.43
CA GLY A 318 -6.48 -10.74 -3.73
C GLY A 318 -5.97 -9.85 -2.60
N GLY A 319 -4.87 -10.26 -1.99
CA GLY A 319 -4.22 -9.55 -0.90
C GLY A 319 -3.73 -10.47 0.21
N HIS A 320 -3.46 -9.90 1.38
CA HIS A 320 -3.07 -10.64 2.58
C HIS A 320 -4.23 -11.44 3.17
N ALA A 321 -3.92 -12.44 3.99
CA ALA A 321 -4.93 -13.29 4.61
C ALA A 321 -6.08 -12.48 5.25
N ASN A 322 -5.75 -11.47 6.04
CA ASN A 322 -6.72 -10.65 6.78
C ASN A 322 -7.07 -9.31 6.11
N ALA A 323 -6.46 -8.98 4.96
CA ALA A 323 -6.66 -7.73 4.25
C ALA A 323 -6.59 -7.94 2.74
N ALA A 324 -7.74 -7.96 2.09
CA ALA A 324 -7.86 -8.19 0.66
C ALA A 324 -8.73 -7.14 -0.02
N GLY A 325 -8.53 -6.96 -1.31
CA GLY A 325 -9.38 -6.16 -2.19
C GLY A 325 -10.05 -7.01 -3.26
N GLY A 326 -11.07 -6.46 -3.92
CA GLY A 326 -11.74 -7.11 -5.04
C GLY A 326 -12.50 -6.10 -5.90
N GLU A 327 -12.94 -6.57 -7.06
CA GLU A 327 -13.69 -5.75 -8.02
C GLU A 327 -14.90 -6.53 -8.56
N PHE A 328 -15.93 -5.80 -8.89
CA PHE A 328 -17.08 -6.35 -9.59
C PHE A 328 -17.55 -5.33 -10.64
N TYR A 329 -17.82 -5.79 -11.84
CA TYR A 329 -18.33 -4.95 -12.93
C TYR A 329 -19.81 -5.23 -13.11
N GLY A 330 -20.65 -4.26 -12.78
CA GLY A 330 -22.09 -4.35 -12.78
C GLY A 330 -22.76 -3.45 -11.72
N PRO A 331 -24.09 -3.50 -11.59
CA PRO A 331 -24.82 -2.72 -10.59
C PRO A 331 -24.48 -3.12 -9.15
N LEU A 332 -24.44 -2.15 -8.22
CA LEU A 332 -24.18 -2.39 -6.80
C LEU A 332 -25.10 -3.46 -6.17
N PRO A 333 -26.42 -3.53 -6.46
CA PRO A 333 -27.29 -4.59 -5.94
C PRO A 333 -26.82 -6.01 -6.33
N GLU A 334 -26.29 -6.18 -7.54
CA GLU A 334 -25.78 -7.49 -7.99
C GLU A 334 -24.50 -7.88 -7.24
N ALA A 335 -23.60 -6.91 -6.99
CA ALA A 335 -22.41 -7.17 -6.16
C ALA A 335 -22.80 -7.58 -4.73
N VAL A 336 -23.79 -6.89 -4.15
CA VAL A 336 -24.34 -7.22 -2.83
C VAL A 336 -24.97 -8.61 -2.84
N GLN A 337 -25.75 -8.96 -3.86
CA GLN A 337 -26.37 -10.28 -3.98
C GLN A 337 -25.30 -11.38 -4.12
N ARG A 338 -24.27 -11.16 -4.95
CA ARG A 338 -23.15 -12.09 -5.09
C ARG A 338 -22.43 -12.34 -3.76
N PHE A 339 -22.29 -11.31 -2.92
CA PHE A 339 -21.76 -11.48 -1.56
C PHE A 339 -22.71 -12.35 -0.74
N LEU A 340 -24.01 -12.06 -0.71
CA LEU A 340 -25.02 -12.78 0.08
C LEU A 340 -25.12 -14.26 -0.32
N ASP A 341 -24.92 -14.59 -1.58
CA ASP A 341 -24.97 -15.97 -2.07
C ASP A 341 -23.74 -16.81 -1.70
N ASN A 342 -22.65 -16.15 -1.29
CA ASN A 342 -21.35 -16.84 -1.11
C ASN A 342 -20.74 -16.69 0.29
N TYR A 343 -21.04 -15.62 1.07
CA TYR A 343 -20.30 -15.31 2.29
C TYR A 343 -20.33 -16.45 3.33
N THR A 344 -21.42 -17.19 3.44
CA THR A 344 -21.55 -18.33 4.37
C THR A 344 -20.59 -19.48 4.07
N LYS A 345 -20.17 -19.61 2.81
CA LYS A 345 -19.19 -20.64 2.39
C LYS A 345 -17.77 -20.27 2.78
N TYR A 346 -17.43 -18.98 2.73
CA TYR A 346 -16.06 -18.48 2.90
C TYR A 346 -15.79 -17.90 4.28
N LEU A 347 -16.77 -17.21 4.87
CA LEU A 347 -16.65 -16.56 6.18
C LEU A 347 -17.23 -17.48 7.25
N LYS A 348 -16.38 -18.41 7.68
CA LYS A 348 -16.80 -19.46 8.63
C LYS A 348 -16.82 -18.93 10.05
N THR A 349 -17.83 -19.33 10.82
CA THR A 349 -17.80 -19.30 12.29
C THR A 349 -16.90 -20.43 12.78
N ASP A 350 -16.14 -20.15 13.83
CA ASP A 350 -15.33 -21.17 14.55
C ASP A 350 -16.24 -22.22 15.17
#